data_f392b74851f5cd8cfcf1a582021b9a75
#
_entry.id   f392b74851f5cd8cfcf1a582021b9a75
#
_cell.length_a   1.000
_cell.length_b   1.000
_cell.length_c   1.000
_cell.angle_alpha   90.00
_cell.angle_beta   90.00
_cell.angle_gamma   90.00
#
_symmetry.space_group_name_H-M   'P 1'
#
loop_
_entity.id
_entity.type
_entity.pdbx_description
1 polymer ?
#
loop_
_entity_poly.entity_id
_entity_poly.type
_entity_poly.pdbx_seq_one_letter_code
_entity_poly.pdbx_strand_id
1 'polypeptide(L)'
;ILDQLQVKSLDDATFSKQSDGSFIVGGKNPAKDRWVLVAELQATGLNAIRIEALTDKSMKHNGPGRAANGNFALSKIRVFATPKKGGKRQSVKLINPKATHPQNKGGLSAVITIEGDKSKSGWAGSAGIGKAQAAVFEFAAPVGFEGGTLLTIEMDFFVNPSHTIGRPRLAVTDMKDPDFGTDGLLQVLNTEPSKRTKAMRELVSREMLKGNTVSAKLESERAAAQKRIGAIRKSFPKVMVMRDGKPRETKVLTRGIYNNPTDVVVS
;
A
#
# COMPACT_ATOMS: atom_id res chain seq x y z
N ILE A 1 -9.72 -1.53 -15.22
CA ILE A 1 -8.42 -1.04 -15.74
C ILE A 1 -8.69 -0.12 -16.91
N LEU A 2 -7.92 0.95 -17.06
CA LEU A 2 -8.00 1.87 -18.17
C LEU A 2 -7.12 1.35 -19.32
N ASP A 3 -7.70 0.57 -20.23
CA ASP A 3 -6.95 -0.10 -21.31
C ASP A 3 -6.56 0.81 -22.46
N GLN A 4 -7.37 1.84 -22.75
CA GLN A 4 -7.10 2.81 -23.81
C GLN A 4 -6.62 4.14 -23.22
N LEU A 5 -5.44 4.09 -22.60
CA LEU A 5 -4.83 5.23 -21.96
C LEU A 5 -3.78 5.85 -22.90
N GLN A 6 -3.97 7.12 -23.27
CA GLN A 6 -2.92 7.93 -23.89
C GLN A 6 -2.10 8.57 -22.79
N VAL A 7 -0.79 8.37 -22.81
CA VAL A 7 0.11 8.89 -21.77
C VAL A 7 1.18 9.76 -22.40
N LYS A 8 1.39 10.93 -21.82
CA LYS A 8 2.43 11.88 -22.23
C LYS A 8 3.17 12.41 -21.01
N SER A 9 4.50 12.37 -21.05
CA SER A 9 5.38 13.14 -20.16
C SER A 9 5.65 14.51 -20.77
N LEU A 10 5.81 15.53 -19.93
CA LEU A 10 6.24 16.87 -20.39
C LEU A 10 7.77 16.97 -20.54
N ASP A 11 8.54 16.01 -19.99
CA ASP A 11 9.99 16.02 -19.92
C ASP A 11 10.63 14.75 -20.52
N ASP A 12 10.03 14.22 -21.61
CA ASP A 12 10.55 13.16 -22.48
C ASP A 12 10.71 11.76 -21.84
N ALA A 13 9.95 11.42 -20.78
CA ALA A 13 9.78 10.03 -20.42
C ALA A 13 8.95 9.30 -21.49
N THR A 14 9.29 8.03 -21.76
CA THR A 14 8.58 7.17 -22.72
C THR A 14 7.75 6.12 -21.99
N PHE A 15 6.67 5.65 -22.63
CA PHE A 15 5.72 4.71 -22.03
C PHE A 15 5.50 3.53 -22.97
N SER A 16 5.88 2.33 -22.54
CA SER A 16 5.68 1.08 -23.26
C SER A 16 4.54 0.30 -22.65
N LYS A 17 3.37 0.24 -23.32
CA LYS A 17 2.18 -0.46 -22.85
C LYS A 17 2.43 -1.95 -22.70
N GLN A 18 1.94 -2.53 -21.63
CA GLN A 18 2.01 -3.96 -21.31
C GLN A 18 0.63 -4.62 -21.48
N SER A 19 0.61 -5.95 -21.59
CA SER A 19 -0.62 -6.74 -21.76
C SER A 19 -1.59 -6.68 -20.57
N ASP A 20 -1.09 -6.33 -19.39
CA ASP A 20 -1.91 -6.16 -18.16
C ASP A 20 -2.47 -4.73 -17.98
N GLY A 21 -2.35 -3.88 -19.02
CA GLY A 21 -2.78 -2.49 -18.99
C GLY A 21 -1.83 -1.54 -18.25
N SER A 22 -0.69 -2.02 -17.74
CA SER A 22 0.36 -1.18 -17.18
C SER A 22 1.26 -0.60 -18.28
N PHE A 23 2.14 0.33 -17.90
CA PHE A 23 3.18 0.87 -18.76
C PHE A 23 4.55 0.71 -18.10
N ILE A 24 5.55 0.27 -18.87
CA ILE A 24 6.95 0.42 -18.44
C ILE A 24 7.42 1.82 -18.85
N VAL A 25 7.91 2.56 -17.90
CA VAL A 25 8.39 3.92 -18.09
C VAL A 25 9.89 3.90 -18.35
N GLY A 26 10.25 4.35 -19.54
CA GLY A 26 11.63 4.47 -20.04
C GLY A 26 12.00 5.91 -20.35
N GLY A 27 13.01 6.09 -21.23
CA GLY A 27 13.48 7.39 -21.66
C GLY A 27 14.14 8.20 -20.54
N LYS A 28 14.10 9.53 -20.67
CA LYS A 28 14.65 10.42 -19.65
C LYS A 28 14.00 10.18 -18.28
N ASN A 29 14.75 10.39 -17.22
CA ASN A 29 14.26 10.41 -15.83
C ASN A 29 14.63 11.77 -15.21
N PRO A 30 13.89 12.83 -15.57
CA PRO A 30 14.21 14.20 -15.19
C PRO A 30 14.07 14.41 -13.68
N ALA A 31 14.63 15.51 -13.19
CA ALA A 31 14.51 15.89 -11.78
C ALA A 31 13.05 16.16 -11.38
N LYS A 32 12.25 16.67 -12.31
CA LYS A 32 10.81 16.90 -12.15
C LYS A 32 10.11 16.47 -13.42
N ASP A 33 8.93 15.89 -13.30
CA ASP A 33 8.11 15.52 -14.45
C ASP A 33 6.63 15.71 -14.15
N ARG A 34 5.86 15.97 -15.18
CA ARG A 34 4.40 15.92 -15.18
C ARG A 34 3.91 14.97 -16.23
N TRP A 35 3.09 14.03 -15.83
CA TRP A 35 2.40 13.14 -16.76
C TRP A 35 0.95 13.54 -16.93
N VAL A 36 0.53 13.52 -18.18
CA VAL A 36 -0.86 13.72 -18.57
C VAL A 36 -1.36 12.44 -19.20
N LEU A 37 -2.38 11.85 -18.58
CA LEU A 37 -2.99 10.61 -19.02
C LEU A 37 -4.43 10.90 -19.42
N VAL A 38 -4.85 10.43 -20.59
CA VAL A 38 -6.22 10.62 -21.09
C VAL A 38 -6.83 9.26 -21.39
N ALA A 39 -7.97 8.98 -20.77
CA ALA A 39 -8.78 7.78 -21.03
C ALA A 39 -10.13 8.18 -21.60
N GLU A 40 -10.56 7.46 -22.63
CA GLU A 40 -11.93 7.52 -23.12
C GLU A 40 -12.78 6.44 -22.45
N LEU A 41 -13.88 6.83 -21.83
CA LEU A 41 -14.76 5.94 -21.05
C LEU A 41 -16.21 6.10 -21.51
N GLN A 42 -16.91 4.96 -21.60
CA GLN A 42 -18.36 4.97 -21.82
C GLN A 42 -19.15 4.85 -20.48
N ALA A 43 -18.45 4.51 -19.41
CA ALA A 43 -19.06 4.34 -18.09
C ALA A 43 -19.44 5.70 -17.48
N THR A 44 -20.56 5.68 -16.78
CA THR A 44 -21.08 6.77 -15.93
C THR A 44 -21.08 6.35 -14.47
N GLY A 45 -21.26 7.30 -13.56
CA GLY A 45 -21.36 6.97 -12.13
C GLY A 45 -20.06 6.53 -11.48
N LEU A 46 -18.91 6.87 -12.05
CA LEU A 46 -17.60 6.53 -11.50
C LEU A 46 -17.39 7.23 -10.16
N ASN A 47 -16.97 6.50 -9.14
CA ASN A 47 -16.82 6.98 -7.77
C ASN A 47 -15.35 7.07 -7.31
N ALA A 48 -14.40 6.42 -7.99
CA ALA A 48 -13.00 6.50 -7.59
C ALA A 48 -12.02 6.16 -8.73
N ILE A 49 -10.77 6.60 -8.52
CA ILE A 49 -9.61 6.21 -9.32
C ILE A 49 -8.58 5.51 -8.43
N ARG A 50 -7.99 4.43 -8.94
CA ARG A 50 -6.85 3.72 -8.37
C ARG A 50 -5.62 3.93 -9.24
N ILE A 51 -4.52 4.28 -8.60
CA ILE A 51 -3.19 4.36 -9.21
C ILE A 51 -2.32 3.28 -8.59
N GLU A 52 -1.70 2.48 -9.41
CA GLU A 52 -0.77 1.45 -9.00
C GLU A 52 0.63 1.79 -9.47
N ALA A 53 1.59 1.57 -8.58
CA ALA A 53 3.01 1.57 -8.85
C ALA A 53 3.49 0.11 -8.73
N LEU A 54 3.53 -0.59 -9.86
CA LEU A 54 3.87 -2.00 -9.93
C LEU A 54 5.38 -2.21 -9.91
N THR A 55 5.79 -3.40 -9.52
CA THR A 55 7.19 -3.83 -9.58
C THR A 55 7.59 -4.25 -10.99
N ASP A 56 8.86 -4.09 -11.31
CA ASP A 56 9.46 -4.61 -12.53
C ASP A 56 10.95 -4.88 -12.34
N LYS A 57 11.44 -5.97 -12.94
CA LYS A 57 12.86 -6.38 -12.86
C LYS A 57 13.81 -5.37 -13.51
N SER A 58 13.33 -4.56 -14.45
CA SER A 58 14.11 -3.50 -15.10
C SER A 58 14.40 -2.32 -14.18
N MET A 59 13.66 -2.19 -13.06
CA MET A 59 13.81 -1.10 -12.10
C MET A 59 14.85 -1.43 -11.02
N LYS A 60 15.52 -0.40 -10.49
CA LYS A 60 16.41 -0.56 -9.32
C LYS A 60 15.62 -1.16 -8.14
N HIS A 61 16.19 -2.16 -7.50
CA HIS A 61 15.56 -2.91 -6.40
C HIS A 61 14.14 -3.43 -6.73
N ASN A 62 13.87 -3.75 -8.01
CA ASN A 62 12.55 -4.11 -8.55
C ASN A 62 11.48 -3.00 -8.49
N GLY A 63 11.85 -1.77 -8.27
CA GLY A 63 10.94 -0.62 -8.18
C GLY A 63 10.23 -0.48 -6.84
N PRO A 64 9.05 0.16 -6.80
CA PRO A 64 8.16 0.53 -7.92
C PRO A 64 8.48 1.86 -8.62
N GLY A 65 9.54 2.55 -8.22
CA GLY A 65 9.92 3.82 -8.81
C GLY A 65 11.22 3.78 -9.61
N ARG A 66 11.50 4.88 -10.32
CA ARG A 66 12.68 5.04 -11.19
C ARG A 66 13.87 5.69 -10.48
N ALA A 67 13.74 6.07 -9.22
CA ALA A 67 14.86 6.62 -8.45
C ALA A 67 15.98 5.58 -8.26
N ALA A 68 17.19 6.03 -7.98
CA ALA A 68 18.35 5.16 -7.78
C ALA A 68 18.17 4.15 -6.62
N ASN A 69 17.30 4.47 -5.66
CA ASN A 69 16.92 3.60 -4.55
C ASN A 69 15.63 2.79 -4.80
N GLY A 70 15.07 2.80 -6.03
CA GLY A 70 13.83 2.12 -6.38
C GLY A 70 12.55 2.82 -5.92
N ASN A 71 12.64 4.03 -5.34
CA ASN A 71 11.51 4.78 -4.82
C ASN A 71 10.83 5.64 -5.89
N PHE A 72 9.60 6.08 -5.59
CA PHE A 72 8.87 7.14 -6.29
C PHE A 72 8.28 8.14 -5.31
N ALA A 73 7.88 9.31 -5.81
CA ALA A 73 7.20 10.32 -5.01
C ALA A 73 6.25 11.14 -5.88
N LEU A 74 4.95 10.85 -5.81
CA LEU A 74 3.89 11.59 -6.46
C LEU A 74 3.51 12.80 -5.61
N SER A 75 3.82 14.00 -6.08
CA SER A 75 3.54 15.25 -5.33
C SER A 75 2.10 15.69 -5.44
N LYS A 76 1.47 15.54 -6.61
CA LYS A 76 0.10 15.99 -6.85
C LYS A 76 -0.60 15.13 -7.88
N ILE A 77 -1.88 14.89 -7.64
CA ILE A 77 -2.80 14.34 -8.63
C ILE A 77 -3.94 15.30 -8.87
N ARG A 78 -4.34 15.47 -10.11
CA ARG A 78 -5.55 16.18 -10.54
C ARG A 78 -6.31 15.33 -11.53
N VAL A 79 -7.63 15.32 -11.41
CA VAL A 79 -8.52 14.61 -12.33
C VAL A 79 -9.51 15.59 -12.92
N PHE A 80 -9.76 15.43 -14.21
CA PHE A 80 -10.73 16.24 -14.94
C PHE A 80 -11.58 15.33 -15.81
N ALA A 81 -12.84 15.68 -15.97
CA ALA A 81 -13.78 15.02 -16.85
C ALA A 81 -14.31 15.97 -17.91
N THR A 82 -14.35 15.52 -19.17
CA THR A 82 -14.89 16.29 -20.30
C THR A 82 -15.85 15.41 -21.07
N PRO A 83 -17.07 15.88 -21.45
CA PRO A 83 -17.95 15.11 -22.32
C PRO A 83 -17.28 14.81 -23.66
N LYS A 84 -17.34 13.57 -24.15
CA LYS A 84 -16.72 13.17 -25.42
C LYS A 84 -17.28 13.93 -26.62
N LYS A 85 -18.59 14.23 -26.60
CA LYS A 85 -19.29 14.97 -27.67
C LYS A 85 -18.95 16.48 -27.67
N GLY A 86 -18.01 16.93 -26.85
CA GLY A 86 -17.67 18.33 -26.67
C GLY A 86 -18.37 18.95 -25.45
N GLY A 87 -17.70 19.90 -24.82
CA GLY A 87 -18.19 20.55 -23.64
C GLY A 87 -17.06 21.08 -22.75
N LYS A 88 -17.44 21.68 -21.63
CA LYS A 88 -16.47 22.26 -20.69
C LYS A 88 -15.79 21.19 -19.88
N ARG A 89 -14.44 21.26 -19.81
CA ARG A 89 -13.61 20.46 -18.90
C ARG A 89 -13.99 20.81 -17.46
N GLN A 90 -14.34 19.80 -16.66
CA GLN A 90 -14.75 19.93 -15.26
C GLN A 90 -13.66 19.32 -14.38
N SER A 91 -13.29 20.02 -13.29
CA SER A 91 -12.40 19.48 -12.28
C SER A 91 -13.14 18.49 -11.42
N VAL A 92 -12.57 17.31 -11.19
CA VAL A 92 -13.07 16.28 -10.29
C VAL A 92 -12.41 16.44 -8.94
N LYS A 93 -13.21 16.78 -7.92
CA LYS A 93 -12.70 16.89 -6.55
C LYS A 93 -12.41 15.49 -5.99
N LEU A 94 -11.17 15.26 -5.58
CA LEU A 94 -10.73 14.03 -4.93
C LEU A 94 -10.86 14.12 -3.42
N ILE A 95 -11.27 13.02 -2.78
CA ILE A 95 -11.46 12.89 -1.33
C ILE A 95 -10.96 11.51 -0.87
N ASN A 96 -10.90 11.28 0.44
CA ASN A 96 -10.64 9.99 1.10
C ASN A 96 -9.46 9.20 0.51
N PRO A 97 -8.26 9.80 0.37
CA PRO A 97 -7.11 9.11 -0.20
C PRO A 97 -6.63 7.99 0.72
N LYS A 98 -6.44 6.81 0.15
CA LYS A 98 -5.92 5.62 0.83
C LYS A 98 -4.65 5.15 0.11
N ALA A 99 -3.67 4.56 0.81
CA ALA A 99 -2.47 3.96 0.20
C ALA A 99 -2.05 2.68 0.91
N THR A 100 -1.52 1.70 0.15
CA THR A 100 -1.16 0.36 0.68
C THR A 100 0.02 0.38 1.64
N HIS A 101 1.00 1.25 1.42
CA HIS A 101 2.20 1.40 2.25
C HIS A 101 2.38 2.87 2.56
N PRO A 102 1.57 3.44 3.47
CA PRO A 102 1.63 4.86 3.76
C PRO A 102 2.95 5.19 4.47
N GLN A 103 3.70 6.09 3.89
CA GLN A 103 4.83 6.71 4.56
C GLN A 103 4.32 7.96 5.27
N ASN A 104 4.05 7.85 6.57
CA ASN A 104 3.45 8.95 7.36
C ASN A 104 4.48 9.92 7.95
N LYS A 105 5.77 9.78 7.60
CA LYS A 105 6.85 10.66 8.08
C LYS A 105 7.25 11.67 7.00
N GLY A 106 7.53 12.89 7.40
CA GLY A 106 8.06 13.93 6.51
C GLY A 106 7.08 14.48 5.48
N GLY A 107 5.76 14.39 5.71
CA GLY A 107 4.75 14.90 4.80
C GLY A 107 4.54 14.02 3.55
N LEU A 108 4.93 12.76 3.57
CA LEU A 108 4.85 11.83 2.44
C LEU A 108 3.65 10.90 2.59
N SER A 109 2.44 11.41 2.45
CA SER A 109 1.21 10.61 2.46
C SER A 109 0.33 10.87 1.24
N ALA A 110 -0.57 9.93 0.91
CA ALA A 110 -1.52 10.09 -0.19
C ALA A 110 -2.48 11.28 0.02
N VAL A 111 -2.79 11.62 1.27
CA VAL A 111 -3.65 12.77 1.62
C VAL A 111 -3.11 14.06 1.03
N ILE A 112 -1.80 14.26 1.09
CA ILE A 112 -1.17 15.51 0.68
C ILE A 112 -1.23 15.70 -0.84
N THR A 113 -1.33 14.63 -1.63
CA THR A 113 -1.40 14.73 -3.10
C THR A 113 -2.66 15.42 -3.61
N ILE A 114 -3.69 15.53 -2.79
CA ILE A 114 -4.96 16.21 -3.13
C ILE A 114 -5.10 17.59 -2.44
N GLU A 115 -4.37 17.86 -1.36
CA GLU A 115 -4.59 19.03 -0.48
C GLU A 115 -3.81 20.30 -0.88
N GLY A 116 -3.04 20.30 -1.93
CA GLY A 116 -2.38 21.54 -2.28
C GLY A 116 -1.04 21.41 -2.99
N ASP A 117 -0.40 22.55 -3.18
CA ASP A 117 0.86 22.69 -3.93
C ASP A 117 2.04 22.74 -2.95
N LYS A 118 2.34 21.60 -2.34
CA LYS A 118 3.51 21.48 -1.46
C LYS A 118 4.59 20.69 -2.20
N SER A 119 5.54 21.41 -2.81
CA SER A 119 6.65 20.83 -3.60
C SER A 119 7.58 19.88 -2.82
N LYS A 120 7.37 19.70 -1.52
CA LYS A 120 8.15 18.80 -0.65
C LYS A 120 7.33 17.69 0.00
N SER A 121 6.14 17.43 -0.51
CA SER A 121 5.22 16.47 0.06
C SER A 121 4.47 15.68 -1.01
N GLY A 122 3.98 14.48 -0.68
CA GLY A 122 3.27 13.63 -1.64
C GLY A 122 3.22 12.17 -1.20
N TRP A 123 2.68 11.31 -2.06
CA TRP A 123 2.69 9.87 -1.85
C TRP A 123 4.02 9.28 -2.32
N ALA A 124 4.77 8.69 -1.40
CA ALA A 124 6.06 8.06 -1.69
C ALA A 124 6.06 6.57 -1.32
N GLY A 125 6.84 5.81 -2.06
CA GLY A 125 6.87 4.36 -2.01
C GLY A 125 7.96 3.73 -1.15
N SER A 126 8.75 4.48 -0.38
CA SER A 126 9.94 3.96 0.31
C SER A 126 9.63 2.87 1.35
N ALA A 127 8.43 2.86 1.93
CA ALA A 127 8.01 1.82 2.88
C ALA A 127 7.74 0.44 2.22
N GLY A 128 7.68 0.38 0.89
CA GLY A 128 7.36 -0.83 0.14
C GLY A 128 8.23 -1.00 -1.12
N ILE A 129 9.52 -0.66 -1.07
CA ILE A 129 10.46 -0.91 -2.18
C ILE A 129 10.52 -2.41 -2.48
N GLY A 130 10.51 -2.78 -3.76
CA GLY A 130 10.41 -4.15 -4.23
C GLY A 130 9.03 -4.78 -4.10
N LYS A 131 8.01 -4.02 -3.70
CA LYS A 131 6.61 -4.45 -3.62
C LYS A 131 5.72 -3.52 -4.42
N ALA A 132 4.69 -4.08 -5.05
CA ALA A 132 3.66 -3.29 -5.71
C ALA A 132 2.91 -2.44 -4.68
N GLN A 133 2.63 -1.20 -5.03
CA GLN A 133 1.93 -0.24 -4.20
C GLN A 133 0.77 0.36 -4.96
N ALA A 134 -0.27 0.77 -4.23
CA ALA A 134 -1.42 1.42 -4.81
C ALA A 134 -1.92 2.56 -3.93
N ALA A 135 -2.52 3.56 -4.57
CA ALA A 135 -3.33 4.58 -3.92
C ALA A 135 -4.70 4.65 -4.59
N VAL A 136 -5.73 4.87 -3.78
CA VAL A 136 -7.11 5.05 -4.20
C VAL A 136 -7.56 6.44 -3.78
N PHE A 137 -8.24 7.13 -4.69
CA PHE A 137 -8.82 8.46 -4.48
C PHE A 137 -10.29 8.40 -4.87
N GLU A 138 -11.16 8.67 -3.93
CA GLU A 138 -12.59 8.76 -4.20
C GLU A 138 -12.93 10.10 -4.86
N PHE A 139 -13.97 10.10 -5.68
CA PHE A 139 -14.55 11.32 -6.24
C PHE A 139 -15.62 11.85 -5.29
N ALA A 140 -15.64 13.16 -5.03
CA ALA A 140 -16.63 13.79 -4.15
C ALA A 140 -18.06 13.67 -4.68
N ALA A 141 -18.22 13.45 -5.98
CA ALA A 141 -19.48 13.16 -6.65
C ALA A 141 -19.23 12.19 -7.80
N PRO A 142 -20.21 11.36 -8.19
CA PRO A 142 -20.09 10.44 -9.32
C PRO A 142 -19.71 11.17 -10.61
N VAL A 143 -18.79 10.59 -11.37
CA VAL A 143 -18.24 11.17 -12.60
C VAL A 143 -18.65 10.32 -13.82
N GLY A 144 -18.91 10.98 -14.92
CA GLY A 144 -19.21 10.37 -16.21
C GLY A 144 -20.38 11.06 -16.91
N PHE A 145 -20.31 11.12 -18.23
CA PHE A 145 -21.31 11.77 -19.08
C PHE A 145 -21.96 10.76 -20.00
N GLU A 146 -23.25 10.92 -20.25
CA GLU A 146 -23.95 10.17 -21.28
C GLU A 146 -23.31 10.46 -22.65
N GLY A 147 -23.01 9.40 -23.40
CA GLY A 147 -22.31 9.47 -24.68
C GLY A 147 -20.81 9.52 -24.59
N GLY A 148 -20.24 9.27 -23.40
CA GLY A 148 -18.81 9.09 -23.13
C GLY A 148 -18.12 10.26 -22.44
N THR A 149 -17.06 9.91 -21.78
CA THR A 149 -16.23 10.83 -20.97
C THR A 149 -14.77 10.73 -21.37
N LEU A 150 -14.11 11.84 -21.58
CA LEU A 150 -12.66 11.95 -21.61
C LEU A 150 -12.20 12.27 -20.19
N LEU A 151 -11.61 11.26 -19.52
CA LEU A 151 -11.02 11.43 -18.20
C LEU A 151 -9.54 11.80 -18.36
N THR A 152 -9.17 12.98 -17.88
CA THR A 152 -7.78 13.45 -17.89
C THR A 152 -7.21 13.38 -16.49
N ILE A 153 -6.09 12.69 -16.33
CA ILE A 153 -5.36 12.56 -15.06
C ILE A 153 -4.00 13.23 -15.20
N GLU A 154 -3.72 14.19 -14.35
CA GLU A 154 -2.42 14.86 -14.29
C GLU A 154 -1.69 14.41 -13.00
N MET A 155 -0.46 13.93 -13.13
CA MET A 155 0.40 13.48 -12.05
C MET A 155 1.71 14.25 -12.04
N ASP A 156 2.00 14.96 -10.95
CA ASP A 156 3.23 15.72 -10.77
C ASP A 156 4.23 14.94 -9.88
N PHE A 157 5.47 14.88 -10.32
CA PHE A 157 6.59 14.25 -9.61
C PHE A 157 7.64 15.30 -9.29
N PHE A 158 7.36 16.16 -8.29
CA PHE A 158 8.18 17.34 -7.97
C PHE A 158 8.84 17.28 -6.59
N VAL A 159 8.60 16.22 -5.82
CA VAL A 159 9.11 16.11 -4.43
C VAL A 159 10.62 15.90 -4.40
N ASN A 160 11.07 14.85 -5.09
CA ASN A 160 12.48 14.48 -5.15
C ASN A 160 12.92 14.30 -6.61
N PRO A 161 14.18 14.60 -6.94
CA PRO A 161 14.69 14.41 -8.29
C PRO A 161 14.56 12.97 -8.77
N SER A 162 14.03 12.79 -10.00
CA SER A 162 13.97 11.50 -10.69
C SER A 162 13.13 10.42 -9.98
N HIS A 163 12.15 10.82 -9.16
CA HIS A 163 11.29 9.91 -8.38
C HIS A 163 9.94 9.65 -9.08
N THR A 164 9.95 9.35 -10.38
CA THR A 164 8.73 8.93 -11.09
C THR A 164 8.40 7.46 -10.82
N ILE A 165 7.13 7.06 -11.04
CA ILE A 165 6.71 5.65 -10.99
C ILE A 165 7.35 4.90 -12.16
N GLY A 166 7.83 3.68 -11.93
CA GLY A 166 8.49 2.87 -12.95
C GLY A 166 7.52 2.06 -13.80
N ARG A 167 6.45 1.56 -13.20
CA ARG A 167 5.41 0.77 -13.89
C ARG A 167 4.02 1.16 -13.37
N PRO A 168 3.44 2.27 -13.88
CA PRO A 168 2.09 2.69 -13.52
C PRO A 168 1.02 1.81 -14.19
N ARG A 169 -0.09 1.58 -13.47
CA ARG A 169 -1.37 1.08 -13.97
C ARG A 169 -2.49 1.86 -13.31
N LEU A 170 -3.53 2.21 -14.08
CA LEU A 170 -4.65 2.99 -13.59
C LEU A 170 -5.96 2.24 -13.79
N ALA A 171 -6.87 2.40 -12.84
CA ALA A 171 -8.22 1.85 -12.90
C ALA A 171 -9.22 2.83 -12.31
N VAL A 172 -10.47 2.74 -12.76
CA VAL A 172 -11.60 3.48 -12.18
C VAL A 172 -12.68 2.49 -11.76
N THR A 173 -13.57 2.88 -10.85
CA THR A 173 -14.67 2.07 -10.37
C THR A 173 -15.88 2.94 -10.05
N ASP A 174 -17.06 2.35 -10.19
CA ASP A 174 -18.34 2.87 -9.71
C ASP A 174 -18.68 2.46 -8.27
N MET A 175 -17.84 1.61 -7.66
CA MET A 175 -18.00 1.22 -6.25
C MET A 175 -17.83 2.42 -5.34
N LYS A 176 -18.69 2.51 -4.31
CA LYS A 176 -18.52 3.44 -3.20
C LYS A 176 -17.55 2.83 -2.19
N ASP A 177 -16.70 3.67 -1.58
CA ASP A 177 -15.69 3.30 -0.58
C ASP A 177 -14.80 2.11 -1.04
N PRO A 178 -14.17 2.22 -2.24
CA PRO A 178 -13.33 1.13 -2.75
C PRO A 178 -12.09 0.95 -1.88
N ASP A 179 -11.74 -0.31 -1.66
CA ASP A 179 -10.50 -0.72 -1.01
C ASP A 179 -9.41 -1.02 -2.07
N PHE A 180 -8.17 -1.29 -1.63
CA PHE A 180 -7.09 -1.78 -2.52
C PHE A 180 -7.42 -3.14 -3.14
N GLY A 181 -8.49 -3.75 -2.68
CA GLY A 181 -9.27 -4.96 -2.98
C GLY A 181 -8.56 -5.99 -3.83
N THR A 182 -9.11 -6.43 -4.69
CA THR A 182 -9.37 -7.66 -5.39
C THR A 182 -8.23 -8.25 -6.23
N ASP A 183 -7.09 -7.59 -6.47
CA ASP A 183 -6.06 -8.21 -7.33
C ASP A 183 -5.53 -9.51 -6.71
N GLY A 184 -5.26 -9.50 -5.40
CA GLY A 184 -4.93 -10.72 -4.67
C GLY A 184 -6.09 -11.72 -4.62
N LEU A 185 -7.32 -11.24 -4.46
CA LEU A 185 -8.51 -12.09 -4.45
C LEU A 185 -8.80 -12.69 -5.83
N LEU A 186 -8.74 -11.89 -6.90
CA LEU A 186 -8.90 -12.38 -8.27
C LEU A 186 -7.83 -13.41 -8.63
N GLN A 187 -6.57 -13.17 -8.26
CA GLN A 187 -5.51 -14.14 -8.43
C GLN A 187 -5.81 -15.45 -7.69
N VAL A 188 -6.32 -15.36 -6.45
CA VAL A 188 -6.70 -16.53 -5.66
C VAL A 188 -7.91 -17.23 -6.26
N LEU A 189 -8.92 -16.49 -6.72
CA LEU A 189 -10.11 -17.07 -7.34
C LEU A 189 -9.78 -17.78 -8.67
N ASN A 190 -8.86 -17.23 -9.44
CA ASN A 190 -8.34 -17.86 -10.66
C ASN A 190 -7.38 -19.03 -10.40
N THR A 191 -6.93 -19.20 -9.15
CA THR A 191 -6.14 -20.37 -8.74
C THR A 191 -7.08 -21.52 -8.41
N GLU A 192 -6.83 -22.69 -9.01
CA GLU A 192 -7.57 -23.91 -8.72
C GLU A 192 -7.64 -24.17 -7.19
N PRO A 193 -8.81 -24.50 -6.62
CA PRO A 193 -8.99 -24.66 -5.19
C PRO A 193 -7.99 -25.57 -4.49
N SER A 194 -7.59 -26.66 -5.17
CA SER A 194 -6.60 -27.62 -4.70
C SER A 194 -5.19 -27.03 -4.55
N LYS A 195 -4.85 -26.03 -5.36
CA LYS A 195 -3.55 -25.37 -5.39
C LYS A 195 -3.49 -24.11 -4.50
N ARG A 196 -4.59 -23.73 -3.85
CA ARG A 196 -4.64 -22.57 -2.96
C ARG A 196 -3.88 -22.85 -1.67
N THR A 197 -2.93 -21.97 -1.34
CA THR A 197 -2.23 -22.00 -0.05
C THR A 197 -3.19 -21.70 1.11
N LYS A 198 -2.75 -21.92 2.35
CA LYS A 198 -3.52 -21.54 3.54
C LYS A 198 -3.86 -20.05 3.54
N ALA A 199 -2.89 -19.18 3.26
CA ALA A 199 -3.09 -17.73 3.19
C ALA A 199 -4.10 -17.32 2.11
N MET A 200 -4.10 -17.99 0.95
CA MET A 200 -5.08 -17.77 -0.11
C MET A 200 -6.51 -18.13 0.33
N ARG A 201 -6.66 -19.27 1.01
CA ARG A 201 -7.98 -19.68 1.55
C ARG A 201 -8.48 -18.72 2.62
N GLU A 202 -7.60 -18.25 3.52
CA GLU A 202 -7.94 -17.26 4.52
C GLU A 202 -8.37 -15.92 3.90
N LEU A 203 -7.71 -15.49 2.81
CA LEU A 203 -8.11 -14.29 2.07
C LEU A 203 -9.52 -14.41 1.51
N VAL A 204 -9.84 -15.51 0.82
CA VAL A 204 -11.18 -15.76 0.29
C VAL A 204 -12.22 -15.78 1.41
N SER A 205 -11.98 -16.52 2.49
CA SER A 205 -12.89 -16.60 3.63
C SER A 205 -13.16 -15.24 4.25
N ARG A 206 -12.12 -14.42 4.43
CA ARG A 206 -12.24 -13.07 4.97
C ARG A 206 -13.08 -12.17 4.06
N GLU A 207 -12.85 -12.23 2.74
CA GLU A 207 -13.62 -11.42 1.79
C GLU A 207 -15.08 -11.86 1.68
N MET A 208 -15.36 -13.17 1.71
CA MET A 208 -16.72 -13.69 1.74
C MET A 208 -17.50 -13.32 3.02
N LEU A 209 -16.78 -13.11 4.13
CA LEU A 209 -17.38 -12.71 5.41
C LEU A 209 -17.56 -11.19 5.53
N LYS A 210 -16.98 -10.39 4.64
CA LYS A 210 -17.23 -8.95 4.60
C LYS A 210 -18.72 -8.67 4.35
N GLY A 211 -19.29 -7.83 5.21
CA GLY A 211 -20.72 -7.50 5.15
C GLY A 211 -21.67 -8.54 5.78
N ASN A 212 -21.18 -9.65 6.27
CA ASN A 212 -21.98 -10.60 7.02
C ASN A 212 -22.14 -10.12 8.48
N THR A 213 -23.37 -9.76 8.87
CA THR A 213 -23.69 -9.22 10.19
C THR A 213 -23.38 -10.19 11.34
N VAL A 214 -23.55 -11.50 11.11
CA VAL A 214 -23.22 -12.54 12.10
C VAL A 214 -21.71 -12.62 12.31
N SER A 215 -20.93 -12.56 11.23
CA SER A 215 -19.46 -12.55 11.29
C SER A 215 -18.94 -11.33 12.04
N ALA A 216 -19.48 -10.13 11.76
CA ALA A 216 -19.10 -8.90 12.44
C ALA A 216 -19.40 -8.96 13.95
N LYS A 217 -20.55 -9.54 14.33
CA LYS A 217 -20.91 -9.76 15.74
C LYS A 217 -19.93 -10.70 16.43
N LEU A 218 -19.63 -11.85 15.82
CA LEU A 218 -18.68 -12.83 16.36
C LEU A 218 -17.24 -12.28 16.51
N GLU A 219 -16.79 -11.48 15.55
CA GLU A 219 -15.49 -10.80 15.65
C GLU A 219 -15.46 -9.78 16.80
N SER A 220 -16.53 -9.03 17.01
CA SER A 220 -16.68 -8.11 18.14
C SER A 220 -16.64 -8.86 19.48
N GLU A 221 -17.38 -9.95 19.60
CA GLU A 221 -17.40 -10.80 20.81
C GLU A 221 -16.02 -11.43 21.07
N ARG A 222 -15.35 -11.90 20.03
CA ARG A 222 -13.98 -12.43 20.13
C ARG A 222 -13.00 -11.36 20.60
N ALA A 223 -13.06 -10.15 20.05
CA ALA A 223 -12.19 -9.04 20.46
C ALA A 223 -12.44 -8.65 21.94
N ALA A 224 -13.71 -8.61 22.36
CA ALA A 224 -14.08 -8.36 23.76
C ALA A 224 -13.54 -9.45 24.70
N ALA A 225 -13.67 -10.72 24.32
CA ALA A 225 -13.14 -11.85 25.08
C ALA A 225 -11.60 -11.80 25.19
N GLN A 226 -10.89 -11.50 24.11
CA GLN A 226 -9.44 -11.34 24.14
C GLN A 226 -8.99 -10.19 25.04
N LYS A 227 -9.69 -9.04 24.99
CA LYS A 227 -9.43 -7.91 25.90
C LYS A 227 -9.62 -8.31 27.36
N ARG A 228 -10.69 -9.09 27.67
CA ARG A 228 -10.96 -9.60 29.01
C ARG A 228 -9.88 -10.58 29.50
N ILE A 229 -9.43 -11.50 28.65
CA ILE A 229 -8.29 -12.39 28.93
C ILE A 229 -7.03 -11.58 29.23
N GLY A 230 -6.74 -10.56 28.43
CA GLY A 230 -5.59 -9.67 28.64
C GLY A 230 -5.66 -8.92 29.98
N ALA A 231 -6.83 -8.45 30.37
CA ALA A 231 -7.06 -7.79 31.65
C ALA A 231 -6.86 -8.77 32.83
N ILE A 232 -7.41 -9.97 32.73
CA ILE A 232 -7.24 -11.02 33.74
C ILE A 232 -5.76 -11.39 33.91
N ARG A 233 -5.04 -11.62 32.80
CA ARG A 233 -3.60 -11.92 32.84
C ARG A 233 -2.77 -10.80 33.47
N LYS A 234 -3.16 -9.55 33.30
CA LYS A 234 -2.50 -8.40 33.97
C LYS A 234 -2.80 -8.28 35.44
N SER A 235 -3.95 -8.81 35.90
CA SER A 235 -4.35 -8.79 37.32
C SER A 235 -3.66 -9.88 38.17
N PHE A 236 -3.02 -10.89 37.55
CA PHE A 236 -2.27 -11.87 38.31
C PHE A 236 -1.05 -11.21 38.95
N PRO A 237 -0.87 -11.42 40.28
CA PRO A 237 0.31 -10.93 40.95
C PRO A 237 1.56 -11.62 40.39
N LYS A 238 2.56 -10.82 40.06
CA LYS A 238 3.88 -11.36 39.73
C LYS A 238 4.61 -11.69 40.98
N VAL A 239 4.82 -12.97 41.27
CA VAL A 239 5.66 -13.44 42.37
C VAL A 239 7.02 -13.82 41.83
N MET A 240 8.07 -13.50 42.60
CA MET A 240 9.40 -14.03 42.31
C MET A 240 9.41 -15.51 42.69
N VAL A 241 9.65 -16.36 41.73
CA VAL A 241 9.87 -17.80 41.99
C VAL A 241 11.36 -18.04 41.85
N MET A 242 11.96 -18.55 42.93
CA MET A 242 13.33 -19.05 42.82
C MET A 242 13.33 -20.25 41.89
N ARG A 243 14.15 -20.18 40.85
CA ARG A 243 14.34 -21.25 39.89
C ARG A 243 15.75 -21.80 40.14
N ASP A 244 15.85 -23.10 40.37
CA ASP A 244 17.14 -23.75 40.47
C ASP A 244 17.89 -23.50 39.14
N GLY A 245 19.06 -22.87 39.27
CA GLY A 245 19.99 -22.69 38.18
C GLY A 245 20.76 -23.97 37.87
N LYS A 246 21.74 -23.88 37.02
CA LYS A 246 22.71 -24.96 36.87
C LYS A 246 23.42 -25.14 38.22
N PRO A 247 23.56 -26.41 38.70
CA PRO A 247 24.32 -26.69 39.92
C PRO A 247 25.69 -26.00 39.85
N ARG A 248 26.02 -25.28 40.91
CA ARG A 248 27.39 -24.73 41.03
C ARG A 248 28.25 -25.79 41.69
N GLU A 249 29.44 -25.91 41.15
CA GLU A 249 30.48 -26.68 41.78
C GLU A 249 30.83 -26.00 43.10
N THR A 250 30.52 -26.66 44.22
CA THR A 250 30.83 -26.15 45.57
C THR A 250 32.13 -26.77 46.03
N LYS A 251 33.11 -25.94 46.35
CA LYS A 251 34.41 -26.38 46.83
C LYS A 251 34.57 -26.16 48.32
N VAL A 252 35.28 -27.05 48.98
CA VAL A 252 35.64 -26.88 50.41
C VAL A 252 36.61 -25.69 50.51
N LEU A 253 36.34 -24.80 51.45
CA LEU A 253 37.22 -23.64 51.69
C LEU A 253 38.31 -24.00 52.73
N THR A 254 39.54 -23.57 52.48
CA THR A 254 40.65 -23.77 53.41
C THR A 254 40.41 -22.97 54.70
N ARG A 255 40.18 -23.61 55.80
CA ARG A 255 39.92 -23.02 57.13
C ARG A 255 38.83 -21.94 57.13
N GLY A 256 37.81 -22.04 56.22
CA GLY A 256 36.77 -21.03 56.16
C GLY A 256 37.17 -19.72 55.47
N ILE A 257 38.29 -19.66 54.82
CA ILE A 257 38.71 -18.44 54.06
C ILE A 257 37.98 -18.42 52.72
N TYR A 258 37.11 -17.46 52.52
CA TYR A 258 36.20 -17.36 51.40
C TYR A 258 36.93 -17.28 50.00
N ASN A 259 38.11 -16.73 49.97
CA ASN A 259 38.86 -16.53 48.73
C ASN A 259 39.90 -17.64 48.45
N ASN A 260 39.92 -18.73 49.23
CA ASN A 260 40.86 -19.83 49.01
C ASN A 260 40.15 -21.18 48.97
N PRO A 261 39.44 -21.49 47.87
CA PRO A 261 38.79 -22.78 47.68
C PRO A 261 39.84 -23.90 47.47
N THR A 262 39.62 -25.05 48.04
CA THR A 262 40.38 -26.27 47.78
C THR A 262 39.92 -26.92 46.46
N ASP A 263 40.67 -27.90 46.00
CA ASP A 263 40.28 -28.68 44.80
C ASP A 263 39.17 -29.75 45.11
N VAL A 264 38.77 -29.83 46.39
CA VAL A 264 37.75 -30.80 46.81
C VAL A 264 36.36 -30.23 46.51
N VAL A 265 35.63 -30.87 45.58
CA VAL A 265 34.25 -30.56 45.24
C VAL A 265 33.31 -31.32 46.12
N VAL A 266 32.29 -30.64 46.65
CA VAL A 266 31.20 -31.24 47.42
C VAL A 266 29.97 -31.30 46.53
N SER A 267 29.39 -32.49 46.33
CA SER A 267 28.17 -32.74 45.57
C SER A 267 26.94 -32.62 46.50
#